data_f847baedd5e0196685ecd2503bec0745
#
_entry.id   f847baedd5e0196685ecd2503bec0745
#
_cell.length_a   1.000
_cell.length_b   1.000
_cell.length_c   1.000
_cell.angle_alpha   90.00
_cell.angle_beta   90.00
_cell.angle_gamma   90.00
#
_symmetry.space_group_name_H-M   'P 1'
#
loop_
_entity.id
_entity.type
_entity.pdbx_description
1 polymer ?
#
loop_
_entity_poly.entity_id
_entity_poly.type
_entity_poly.pdbx_seq_one_letter_code
_entity_poly.pdbx_strand_id
1 'polypeptide(L)'
;MRFVYAHPRDWYLSLDLERRDDTIDPPTTDEIDLHGWDLRKALQLFHDANPTLLEWLQSPIVYREDDAVLARWRDLISDYYTPRAAKPAYRGMARSIAEQNVAEAPIQYKAYLYVLRALLAVRWVAQGRAARCM
;
A
#
# COMPACT_ATOMS: atom_id res chain seq x y z
N MET A 1 11.05 4.49 -5.91
CA MET A 1 10.00 5.53 -5.83
C MET A 1 8.63 4.89 -5.96
N ARG A 2 7.63 5.33 -5.18
CA ARG A 2 6.25 4.83 -5.22
C ARG A 2 5.32 5.98 -5.58
N PHE A 3 4.31 5.73 -6.43
CA PHE A 3 3.41 6.79 -6.90
C PHE A 3 2.03 6.25 -7.30
N VAL A 4 1.04 7.13 -7.27
CA VAL A 4 -0.28 6.90 -7.86
C VAL A 4 -0.41 7.78 -9.10
N TYR A 5 -0.94 7.23 -10.19
CA TYR A 5 -1.17 7.94 -11.43
C TYR A 5 -2.62 7.83 -11.87
N ALA A 6 -3.06 8.77 -12.68
CA ALA A 6 -4.39 8.77 -13.27
C ALA A 6 -4.31 8.95 -14.79
N HIS A 7 -5.17 8.23 -15.48
CA HIS A 7 -5.42 8.42 -16.91
C HIS A 7 -6.48 9.49 -17.17
N PRO A 8 -6.63 9.97 -18.40
CA PRO A 8 -7.78 10.78 -18.80
C PRO A 8 -9.10 10.06 -18.51
N ARG A 9 -10.16 10.81 -18.23
CA ARG A 9 -11.47 10.26 -17.83
C ARG A 9 -12.00 9.21 -18.80
N ASP A 10 -11.84 9.43 -20.11
CA ASP A 10 -12.38 8.54 -21.16
C ASP A 10 -11.69 7.17 -21.15
N TRP A 11 -10.47 7.08 -20.64
CA TRP A 11 -9.78 5.82 -20.44
C TRP A 11 -10.52 4.93 -19.43
N TYR A 12 -11.04 5.52 -18.35
CA TYR A 12 -11.81 4.80 -17.31
C TYR A 12 -13.23 4.42 -17.75
N LEU A 13 -13.75 5.03 -18.81
CA LEU A 13 -15.07 4.74 -19.35
C LEU A 13 -15.06 3.66 -20.44
N SER A 14 -13.91 3.07 -20.74
CA SER A 14 -13.79 2.04 -21.78
C SER A 14 -14.34 0.69 -21.31
N LEU A 15 -14.92 -0.08 -22.24
CA LEU A 15 -15.51 -1.40 -21.94
C LEU A 15 -14.47 -2.48 -21.60
N ASP A 16 -13.22 -2.27 -21.94
CA ASP A 16 -12.10 -3.18 -21.73
C ASP A 16 -11.22 -2.81 -20.51
N LEU A 17 -11.72 -1.94 -19.66
CA LEU A 17 -10.98 -1.39 -18.52
C LEU A 17 -10.36 -2.47 -17.61
N GLU A 18 -11.06 -3.57 -17.38
CA GLU A 18 -10.58 -4.65 -16.51
C GLU A 18 -9.42 -5.46 -17.10
N ARG A 19 -9.19 -5.33 -18.40
CA ARG A 19 -8.09 -6.01 -19.11
C ARG A 19 -6.84 -5.15 -19.19
N ARG A 20 -6.93 -3.88 -18.80
CA ARG A 20 -5.83 -2.93 -18.84
C ARG A 20 -4.97 -3.02 -17.61
N ASP A 21 -3.67 -2.88 -17.78
CA ASP A 21 -2.73 -2.86 -16.68
C ASP A 21 -3.02 -1.69 -15.73
N ASP A 22 -3.08 -1.99 -14.47
CA ASP A 22 -3.32 -1.05 -13.38
C ASP A 22 -2.06 -0.76 -12.55
N THR A 23 -0.92 -1.25 -13.02
CA THR A 23 0.37 -1.14 -12.35
C THR A 23 1.47 -0.81 -13.35
N ILE A 24 2.34 0.11 -12.98
CA ILE A 24 3.60 0.38 -13.67
C ILE A 24 4.70 -0.18 -12.79
N ASP A 25 5.39 -1.22 -13.26
CA ASP A 25 6.45 -1.92 -12.52
C ASP A 25 7.58 -2.31 -13.48
N PRO A 26 8.35 -1.32 -13.97
CA PRO A 26 9.47 -1.57 -14.86
C PRO A 26 10.57 -2.36 -14.13
N PRO A 27 11.43 -3.08 -14.84
CA PRO A 27 12.57 -3.76 -14.25
C PRO A 27 13.38 -2.79 -13.38
N THR A 28 13.67 -3.22 -12.15
CA THR A 28 14.51 -2.44 -11.23
C THR A 28 15.90 -2.29 -11.80
N THR A 29 16.39 -1.06 -11.89
CA THR A 29 17.80 -0.76 -12.19
C THR A 29 18.55 -0.48 -10.91
N ASP A 30 19.88 -0.50 -10.95
CA ASP A 30 20.73 -0.19 -9.76
C ASP A 30 20.44 1.20 -9.16
N GLU A 31 19.91 2.11 -9.98
CA GLU A 31 19.68 3.50 -9.58
C GLU A 31 18.22 3.79 -9.25
N ILE A 32 17.26 3.13 -9.90
CA ILE A 32 15.85 3.49 -9.82
C ILE A 32 14.97 2.25 -9.66
N ASP A 33 14.23 2.20 -8.56
CA ASP A 33 13.13 1.29 -8.30
C ASP A 33 11.82 2.08 -8.35
N LEU A 34 11.04 1.88 -9.42
CA LEU A 34 9.76 2.52 -9.66
C LEU A 34 8.62 1.53 -9.47
N HIS A 35 7.57 1.94 -8.77
CA HIS A 35 6.34 1.16 -8.68
C HIS A 35 5.15 2.11 -8.59
N GLY A 36 4.26 2.03 -9.56
CA GLY A 36 3.10 2.91 -9.68
C GLY A 36 1.79 2.14 -9.70
N TRP A 37 0.75 2.69 -9.06
CA TRP A 37 -0.61 2.17 -9.13
C TRP A 37 -1.52 3.15 -9.85
N ASP A 38 -2.36 2.61 -10.73
CA ASP A 38 -3.48 3.37 -11.30
C ASP A 38 -4.43 3.85 -10.20
N LEU A 39 -5.04 5.01 -10.42
CA LEU A 39 -5.98 5.60 -9.45
C LEU A 39 -7.10 4.63 -9.06
N ARG A 40 -7.66 3.86 -10.01
CA ARG A 40 -8.71 2.87 -9.71
C ARG A 40 -8.22 1.81 -8.75
N LYS A 41 -7.04 1.23 -8.99
CA LYS A 41 -6.40 0.27 -8.09
C LYS A 41 -6.11 0.88 -6.73
N ALA A 42 -5.56 2.08 -6.71
CA ALA A 42 -5.25 2.77 -5.47
C ALA A 42 -6.51 3.05 -4.63
N LEU A 43 -7.63 3.45 -5.26
CA LEU A 43 -8.91 3.63 -4.57
C LEU A 43 -9.47 2.31 -4.03
N GLN A 44 -9.34 1.21 -4.76
CA GLN A 44 -9.73 -0.11 -4.27
C GLN A 44 -8.89 -0.55 -3.08
N LEU A 45 -7.58 -0.41 -3.15
CA LEU A 45 -6.67 -0.69 -2.04
C LEU A 45 -6.95 0.21 -0.82
N PHE A 46 -7.36 1.46 -1.06
CA PHE A 46 -7.78 2.37 0.00
C PHE A 46 -9.06 1.88 0.68
N HIS A 47 -10.08 1.51 -0.10
CA HIS A 47 -11.32 0.93 0.40
C HIS A 47 -11.07 -0.32 1.25
N ASP A 48 -10.15 -1.17 0.83
CA ASP A 48 -9.80 -2.41 1.50
C ASP A 48 -8.82 -2.23 2.68
N ALA A 49 -8.56 -0.98 3.07
CA ALA A 49 -7.62 -0.61 4.13
C ALA A 49 -6.21 -1.22 3.94
N ASN A 50 -5.70 -1.21 2.71
CA ASN A 50 -4.41 -1.79 2.39
C ASN A 50 -3.26 -1.05 3.11
N PRO A 51 -2.43 -1.75 3.91
CA PRO A 51 -1.38 -1.12 4.70
C PRO A 51 -0.31 -0.42 3.86
N THR A 52 0.04 -1.00 2.70
CA THR A 52 1.09 -0.43 1.83
C THR A 52 0.67 0.92 1.28
N LEU A 53 -0.59 1.08 0.86
CA LEU A 53 -1.08 2.38 0.40
C LEU A 53 -1.09 3.41 1.52
N LEU A 54 -1.51 3.03 2.73
CA LEU A 54 -1.45 3.91 3.89
C LEU A 54 -0.02 4.40 4.16
N GLU A 55 0.97 3.52 4.07
CA GLU A 55 2.38 3.87 4.21
C GLU A 55 2.85 4.86 3.12
N TRP A 56 2.37 4.71 1.88
CA TRP A 56 2.69 5.67 0.82
C TRP A 56 2.11 7.05 1.10
N LEU A 57 0.84 7.12 1.54
CA LEU A 57 0.16 8.38 1.86
C LEU A 57 0.76 9.11 3.07
N GLN A 58 1.44 8.39 3.94
CA GLN A 58 2.08 8.92 5.15
C GLN A 58 3.60 9.07 5.02
N SER A 59 4.17 8.85 3.83
CA SER A 59 5.60 8.97 3.60
C SER A 59 6.08 10.40 3.93
N PRO A 60 7.16 10.55 4.71
CA PRO A 60 7.75 11.86 4.97
C PRO A 60 8.51 12.42 3.76
N ILE A 61 8.82 11.57 2.78
CA ILE A 61 9.53 11.98 1.56
C ILE A 61 8.50 12.02 0.42
N VAL A 62 8.19 13.22 -0.02
CA VAL A 62 7.26 13.47 -1.12
C VAL A 62 7.99 14.20 -2.23
N TYR A 63 7.98 13.64 -3.44
CA TYR A 63 8.60 14.25 -4.62
C TYR A 63 7.62 15.13 -5.40
N ARG A 64 6.36 14.71 -5.44
CA ARG A 64 5.27 15.41 -6.10
C ARG A 64 3.95 15.01 -5.49
N GLU A 65 3.10 15.97 -5.23
CA GLU A 65 1.73 15.75 -4.76
C GLU A 65 0.75 16.73 -5.40
N ASP A 66 -0.50 16.35 -5.44
CA ASP A 66 -1.65 17.22 -5.65
C ASP A 66 -2.29 17.45 -4.27
N ASP A 67 -2.10 18.66 -3.73
CA ASP A 67 -2.52 19.01 -2.38
C ASP A 67 -4.01 18.77 -2.15
N ALA A 68 -4.85 19.06 -3.15
CA ALA A 68 -6.30 18.93 -3.04
C ALA A 68 -6.74 17.47 -2.99
N VAL A 69 -6.12 16.62 -3.81
CA VAL A 69 -6.37 15.18 -3.82
C VAL A 69 -5.88 14.56 -2.53
N LEU A 70 -4.66 14.87 -2.11
CA LEU A 70 -4.05 14.27 -0.92
C LEU A 70 -4.80 14.68 0.37
N ALA A 71 -5.26 15.92 0.47
CA ALA A 71 -6.10 16.37 1.59
C ALA A 71 -7.39 15.53 1.70
N ARG A 72 -8.09 15.31 0.59
CA ARG A 72 -9.30 14.47 0.57
C ARG A 72 -9.02 13.02 0.98
N TRP A 73 -7.90 12.45 0.54
CA TRP A 73 -7.52 11.10 0.94
C TRP A 73 -7.22 11.03 2.44
N ARG A 74 -6.51 12.01 2.98
CA ARG A 74 -6.19 12.10 4.41
C ARG A 74 -7.45 12.22 5.29
N ASP A 75 -8.43 13.00 4.85
CA ASP A 75 -9.72 13.13 5.54
C ASP A 75 -10.47 11.78 5.63
N LEU A 76 -10.37 10.96 4.60
CA LEU A 76 -11.03 9.66 4.53
C LEU A 76 -10.27 8.53 5.27
N ILE A 77 -9.01 8.72 5.67
CA ILE A 77 -8.21 7.67 6.33
C ILE A 77 -8.93 7.12 7.57
N SER A 78 -9.52 8.00 8.40
CA SER A 78 -10.20 7.59 9.63
C SER A 78 -11.40 6.67 9.40
N ASP A 79 -12.06 6.79 8.24
CA ASP A 79 -13.27 6.04 7.92
C ASP A 79 -12.96 4.63 7.42
N TYR A 80 -11.87 4.48 6.66
CA TYR A 80 -11.48 3.21 6.04
C TYR A 80 -10.45 2.43 6.85
N TYR A 81 -9.43 3.09 7.42
CA TYR A 81 -8.36 2.44 8.19
C TYR A 81 -8.72 2.28 9.67
N THR A 82 -9.91 1.75 9.94
CA THR A 82 -10.35 1.43 11.30
C THR A 82 -9.57 0.25 11.88
N PRO A 83 -9.48 0.10 13.21
CA PRO A 83 -8.85 -1.06 13.84
C PRO A 83 -9.43 -2.40 13.38
N ARG A 84 -10.73 -2.42 13.04
CA ARG A 84 -11.43 -3.60 12.54
C ARG A 84 -10.96 -4.00 11.13
N ALA A 85 -10.72 -3.04 10.25
CA ALA A 85 -10.23 -3.27 8.89
C ALA A 85 -8.72 -3.48 8.84
N ALA A 86 -7.95 -2.67 9.56
CA ALA A 86 -6.49 -2.70 9.55
C ALA A 86 -5.89 -3.99 10.13
N LYS A 87 -6.47 -4.55 11.19
CA LYS A 87 -5.97 -5.78 11.82
C LYS A 87 -5.86 -6.97 10.86
N PRO A 88 -6.95 -7.38 10.15
CA PRO A 88 -6.86 -8.46 9.16
C PRO A 88 -5.87 -8.15 8.04
N ALA A 89 -5.82 -6.91 7.57
CA ALA A 89 -4.94 -6.47 6.49
C ALA A 89 -3.46 -6.63 6.85
N TYR A 90 -3.03 -6.14 8.02
CA TYR A 90 -1.65 -6.34 8.49
C TYR A 90 -1.32 -7.81 8.78
N ARG A 91 -2.27 -8.59 9.29
CA ARG A 91 -2.08 -10.04 9.49
C ARG A 91 -1.91 -10.78 8.14
N GLY A 92 -2.70 -10.43 7.14
CA GLY A 92 -2.58 -10.96 5.79
C GLY A 92 -1.23 -10.63 5.18
N MET A 93 -0.78 -9.38 5.31
CA MET A 93 0.55 -8.96 4.87
C MET A 93 1.66 -9.77 5.56
N ALA A 94 1.63 -9.93 6.89
CA ALA A 94 2.63 -10.70 7.62
C ALA A 94 2.67 -12.16 7.15
N ARG A 95 1.51 -12.78 6.97
CA ARG A 95 1.39 -14.14 6.49
C ARG A 95 1.98 -14.30 5.10
N SER A 96 1.57 -13.45 4.15
CA SER A 96 2.05 -13.49 2.77
C SER A 96 3.57 -13.36 2.68
N ILE A 97 4.17 -12.43 3.42
CA ILE A 97 5.62 -12.26 3.44
C ILE A 97 6.31 -13.48 4.06
N ALA A 98 5.76 -14.04 5.14
CA ALA A 98 6.31 -15.23 5.79
C ALA A 98 6.28 -16.46 4.87
N GLU A 99 5.15 -16.69 4.20
CA GLU A 99 4.99 -17.82 3.27
C GLU A 99 5.93 -17.71 2.07
N GLN A 100 6.15 -16.51 1.54
CA GLN A 100 6.97 -16.30 0.35
C GLN A 100 8.48 -16.28 0.62
N ASN A 101 8.92 -15.84 1.81
CA ASN A 101 10.32 -15.50 2.01
C ASN A 101 10.98 -16.11 3.25
N VAL A 102 10.21 -16.67 4.18
CA VAL A 102 10.75 -17.19 5.44
C VAL A 102 10.70 -18.70 5.49
N ALA A 103 9.81 -19.32 4.71
CA ALA A 103 9.63 -20.78 4.68
C ALA A 103 10.77 -21.52 3.98
N GLU A 104 11.57 -20.85 3.14
CA GLU A 104 12.66 -21.44 2.38
C GLU A 104 14.03 -20.91 2.82
N ALA A 105 15.01 -21.79 2.92
CA ALA A 105 16.40 -21.41 3.18
C ALA A 105 17.13 -21.02 1.87
N PRO A 106 18.00 -19.99 1.88
CA PRO A 106 18.46 -19.21 3.05
C PRO A 106 17.48 -18.10 3.46
N ILE A 107 17.26 -17.98 4.75
CA ILE A 107 16.36 -16.96 5.32
C ILE A 107 16.89 -15.54 4.99
N GLN A 108 16.06 -14.74 4.34
CA GLN A 108 16.38 -13.34 4.08
C GLN A 108 16.05 -12.48 5.31
N TYR A 109 17.05 -11.93 5.98
CA TYR A 109 16.87 -11.04 7.15
C TYR A 109 15.89 -9.88 6.88
N LYS A 110 15.91 -9.32 5.67
CA LYS A 110 14.99 -8.27 5.24
C LYS A 110 13.52 -8.71 5.35
N ALA A 111 13.21 -9.92 4.87
CA ALA A 111 11.85 -10.48 4.95
C ALA A 111 11.41 -10.67 6.41
N TYR A 112 12.32 -11.12 7.27
CA TYR A 112 12.05 -11.26 8.71
C TYR A 112 11.66 -9.93 9.35
N LEU A 113 12.38 -8.86 9.05
CA LEU A 113 12.07 -7.51 9.54
C LEU A 113 10.71 -7.02 9.04
N TYR A 114 10.33 -7.30 7.79
CA TYR A 114 9.02 -6.95 7.25
C TYR A 114 7.87 -7.71 7.94
N VAL A 115 8.05 -9.01 8.23
CA VAL A 115 7.07 -9.78 9.00
C VAL A 115 6.90 -9.20 10.40
N LEU A 116 8.02 -8.94 11.10
CA LEU A 116 8.00 -8.34 12.45
C LEU A 116 7.31 -6.97 12.45
N ARG A 117 7.60 -6.11 11.46
CA ARG A 117 6.96 -4.80 11.31
C ARG A 117 5.44 -4.95 11.20
N ALA A 118 4.97 -5.85 10.33
CA ALA A 118 3.54 -6.08 10.16
C ALA A 118 2.87 -6.63 11.43
N LEU A 119 3.52 -7.54 12.16
CA LEU A 119 3.01 -8.07 13.43
C LEU A 119 2.98 -7.01 14.55
N LEU A 120 3.98 -6.14 14.60
CA LEU A 120 3.99 -5.00 15.53
C LEU A 120 2.86 -4.02 15.20
N ALA A 121 2.56 -3.78 13.92
CA ALA A 121 1.42 -2.98 13.51
C ALA A 121 0.09 -3.60 13.96
N VAL A 122 -0.10 -4.92 13.83
CA VAL A 122 -1.27 -5.63 14.38
C VAL A 122 -1.41 -5.37 15.88
N ARG A 123 -0.32 -5.50 16.65
CA ARG A 123 -0.32 -5.27 18.10
C ARG A 123 -0.65 -3.82 18.44
N TRP A 124 -0.10 -2.86 17.70
CA TRP A 124 -0.34 -1.44 17.87
C TRP A 124 -1.81 -1.07 17.67
N VAL A 125 -2.39 -1.54 16.56
CA VAL A 125 -3.82 -1.35 16.23
C VAL A 125 -4.72 -2.04 17.25
N ALA A 126 -4.30 -3.21 17.78
CA ALA A 126 -5.05 -3.93 18.81
C ALA A 126 -5.16 -3.16 20.14
N GLN A 127 -4.22 -2.25 20.41
CA GLN A 127 -4.22 -1.38 21.59
C GLN A 127 -5.06 -0.10 21.40
N GLY A 128 -5.87 -0.01 20.34
CA GLY A 128 -6.71 1.15 20.03
C GLY A 128 -5.92 2.36 19.50
N ARG A 129 -4.67 2.18 19.10
CA ARG A 129 -3.85 3.24 18.52
C ARG A 129 -4.13 3.34 17.03
N ALA A 130 -4.19 4.58 16.51
CA ALA A 130 -4.39 4.80 15.08
C ALA A 130 -3.28 4.13 14.27
N ALA A 131 -3.65 3.58 13.11
CA ALA A 131 -2.68 3.08 12.15
C ALA A 131 -1.83 4.27 11.65
N ARG A 132 -0.66 4.44 12.23
CA ARG A 132 0.37 5.40 11.79
C ARG A 132 1.52 4.61 11.18
N CYS A 133 2.22 5.18 10.21
CA CYS A 133 3.50 4.64 9.79
C CYS A 133 4.44 4.50 10.99
N MET A 134 4.96 3.31 11.16
CA MET A 134 6.10 3.01 12.02
C MET A 134 7.36 2.95 11.18
#